data_4bdd7a5829679a219942b5cdd4a2e0bc
#
_entry.id   4bdd7a5829679a219942b5cdd4a2e0bc
#
_cell.length_a   1.000
_cell.length_b   1.000
_cell.length_c   1.000
_cell.angle_alpha   90.00
_cell.angle_beta   90.00
_cell.angle_gamma   90.00
#
_symmetry.space_group_name_H-M   'P 1'
#
loop_
_entity.id
_entity.type
_entity.pdbx_description
1 polymer ?
#
loop_
_entity_poly.entity_id
_entity_poly.type
_entity_poly.pdbx_seq_one_letter_code
_entity_poly.pdbx_strand_id
1 'polypeptide(L)' 'MDLTLTELEQAINYWRRMRPSTGEEHALSAEVNALADVYALMIFQRARTFTLEALPSEARNLIDAWRKTAEGNAA' A
#
# COMPACT_ATOMS: atom_id res chain seq x y z
N MET A 1 -1.39 -8.67 -13.10
CA MET A 1 -1.31 -9.24 -11.75
C MET A 1 -2.20 -8.44 -10.82
N ASP A 2 -2.97 -9.11 -9.98
CA ASP A 2 -3.94 -8.43 -9.15
C ASP A 2 -3.42 -8.19 -7.75
N LEU A 3 -3.90 -7.12 -7.13
CA LEU A 3 -3.65 -6.79 -5.74
C LEU A 3 -4.91 -7.06 -4.95
N THR A 4 -4.84 -7.90 -3.93
CA THR A 4 -5.99 -8.15 -3.06
C THR A 4 -6.04 -7.12 -1.95
N LEU A 5 -7.22 -6.97 -1.35
CA LEU A 5 -7.40 -6.07 -0.21
C LEU A 5 -6.47 -6.47 0.95
N THR A 6 -6.34 -7.77 1.20
CA THR A 6 -5.45 -8.26 2.26
C THR A 6 -3.99 -7.91 1.98
N GLU A 7 -3.55 -8.06 0.73
CA GLU A 7 -2.20 -7.68 0.35
C GLU A 7 -1.97 -6.18 0.54
N LEU A 8 -2.96 -5.38 0.17
CA LEU A 8 -2.87 -3.92 0.36
C LEU A 8 -2.75 -3.56 1.84
N GLU A 9 -3.52 -4.23 2.70
CA GLU A 9 -3.41 -4.01 4.14
C GLU A 9 -2.00 -4.34 4.64
N GLN A 10 -1.42 -5.44 4.16
CA GLN A 10 -0.07 -5.83 4.54
C GLN A 10 0.96 -4.81 4.05
N ALA A 11 0.79 -4.31 2.84
CA ALA A 11 1.69 -3.28 2.31
C ALA A 11 1.59 -1.99 3.12
N ILE A 12 0.38 -1.59 3.49
CA ILE A 12 0.18 -0.41 4.33
C ILE A 12 0.90 -0.59 5.67
N ASN A 13 0.75 -1.75 6.29
CA ASN A 13 1.41 -2.01 7.58
C ASN A 13 2.94 -1.99 7.43
N TYR A 14 3.46 -2.52 6.33
CA TYR A 14 4.89 -2.45 6.04
C TYR A 14 5.36 -0.99 5.97
N TRP A 15 4.69 -0.17 5.19
CA TRP A 15 5.11 1.22 5.02
C TRP A 15 4.90 2.06 6.26
N ARG A 16 3.89 1.73 7.10
CA ARG A 16 3.72 2.40 8.37
C ARG A 16 4.90 2.16 9.30
N ARG A 17 5.52 0.99 9.23
CA ARG A 17 6.71 0.70 10.02
C ARG A 17 7.96 1.35 9.43
N MET A 18 8.04 1.39 8.11
CA MET A 18 9.20 1.97 7.43
C MET A 18 9.17 3.49 7.41
N ARG A 19 7.98 4.07 7.40
CA ARG A 19 7.77 5.52 7.36
C ARG A 19 6.70 5.89 8.40
N PRO A 20 7.06 5.89 9.69
CA PRO A 20 6.08 6.20 10.74
C PRO A 20 5.52 7.61 10.60
N SER A 21 4.34 7.80 11.16
CA SER A 21 3.77 9.15 11.28
C SER A 21 4.71 10.05 12.06
N THR A 22 4.86 11.29 11.61
CA THR A 22 5.76 12.25 12.26
C THR A 22 4.98 13.49 12.69
N GLY A 23 5.53 14.19 13.70
CA GLY A 23 4.98 15.44 14.17
C GLY A 23 3.80 15.26 15.12
N GLU A 24 3.39 16.37 15.70
CA GLU A 24 2.31 16.38 16.69
C GLU A 24 0.96 16.08 16.07
N GLU A 25 0.83 16.29 14.76
CA GLU A 25 -0.43 16.09 14.05
C GLU A 25 -0.62 14.63 13.64
N HIS A 26 0.35 13.78 13.87
CA HIS A 26 0.30 12.38 13.49
C HIS A 26 -0.02 12.20 12.01
N ALA A 27 0.50 13.09 11.18
CA ALA A 27 0.28 13.03 9.74
C ALA A 27 0.88 11.75 9.17
N LEU A 28 0.12 11.07 8.33
CA LEU A 28 0.62 9.88 7.64
C LEU A 28 1.73 10.27 6.68
N SER A 29 2.70 9.36 6.50
CA SER A 29 3.72 9.57 5.48
C SER A 29 3.08 9.60 4.09
N ALA A 30 3.79 10.19 3.11
CA ALA A 30 3.30 10.23 1.74
C ALA A 30 3.06 8.82 1.19
N GLU A 31 3.93 7.88 1.55
CA GLU A 31 3.82 6.49 1.12
C GLU A 31 2.54 5.85 1.66
N VAL A 32 2.31 5.97 2.96
CA VAL A 32 1.10 5.40 3.58
C VAL A 32 -0.15 6.08 3.04
N ASN A 33 -0.10 7.40 2.85
CA ASN A 33 -1.23 8.15 2.33
C ASN A 33 -1.62 7.66 0.92
N ALA A 34 -0.63 7.45 0.05
CA ALA A 34 -0.90 6.98 -1.31
C ALA A 34 -1.60 5.61 -1.29
N LEU A 35 -1.16 4.72 -0.43
CA LEU A 35 -1.76 3.39 -0.32
C LEU A 35 -3.12 3.45 0.38
N ALA A 36 -3.28 4.31 1.36
CA ALA A 36 -4.55 4.47 2.06
C ALA A 36 -5.64 5.00 1.12
N ASP A 37 -5.28 5.86 0.17
CA ASP A 37 -6.23 6.34 -0.84
C ASP A 37 -6.76 5.18 -1.69
N VAL A 38 -5.88 4.28 -2.09
CA VAL A 38 -6.28 3.08 -2.84
C VAL A 38 -7.17 2.19 -1.98
N TYR A 39 -6.80 2.00 -0.72
CA TYR A 39 -7.59 1.20 0.22
C TYR A 39 -9.01 1.76 0.35
N ALA A 40 -9.13 3.07 0.54
CA ALA A 40 -10.43 3.71 0.66
C ALA A 40 -11.27 3.53 -0.61
N LEU A 41 -10.63 3.63 -1.77
CA LEU A 41 -11.32 3.45 -3.05
C LEU A 41 -11.83 2.01 -3.20
N MET A 42 -11.02 1.02 -2.81
CA MET A 42 -11.43 -0.38 -2.86
C MET A 42 -12.64 -0.64 -1.95
N ILE A 43 -12.60 -0.11 -0.74
CA ILE A 43 -13.72 -0.25 0.20
C ILE A 43 -14.97 0.42 -0.36
N PHE A 44 -14.83 1.62 -0.89
CA PHE A 44 -15.93 2.38 -1.46
C PHE A 44 -16.59 1.63 -2.62
N GLN A 45 -15.79 1.01 -3.47
CA GLN A 45 -16.29 0.27 -4.63
C GLN A 45 -16.63 -1.18 -4.29
N ARG A 46 -16.42 -1.59 -3.05
CA ARG A 46 -16.61 -2.98 -2.61
C ARG A 46 -15.78 -3.95 -3.45
N ALA A 47 -14.63 -3.51 -3.90
CA ALA A 47 -13.72 -4.33 -4.68
C ALA A 47 -12.83 -5.16 -3.74
N ARG A 48 -12.61 -6.41 -4.10
CA ARG A 48 -11.68 -7.27 -3.35
C ARG A 48 -10.30 -7.30 -3.97
N THR A 49 -10.22 -6.97 -5.25
CA THR A 49 -8.96 -6.95 -5.99
C THR A 49 -8.95 -5.78 -6.95
N PHE A 50 -7.75 -5.27 -7.22
CA PHE A 50 -7.51 -4.31 -8.29
C PHE A 50 -6.35 -4.84 -9.12
N THR A 51 -6.39 -4.58 -10.43
CA THR A 51 -5.21 -4.83 -11.26
C THR A 51 -4.17 -3.76 -10.96
N LEU A 52 -2.90 -4.12 -11.00
CA LEU A 52 -1.83 -3.15 -10.74
C LEU A 52 -1.85 -2.00 -11.72
N GLU A 53 -2.25 -2.26 -12.97
CA GLU A 53 -2.34 -1.23 -13.99
C GLU A 53 -3.41 -0.18 -13.69
N ALA A 54 -4.39 -0.52 -12.87
CA ALA A 54 -5.45 0.41 -12.48
C ALA A 54 -5.01 1.38 -11.38
N LEU A 55 -3.87 1.13 -10.75
CA LEU A 55 -3.38 1.95 -9.65
C LEU A 55 -2.60 3.15 -10.17
N PRO A 56 -2.61 4.28 -9.45
CA PRO A 56 -1.66 5.35 -9.73
C PRO A 56 -0.23 4.82 -9.68
N SER A 57 0.66 5.36 -10.50
CA SER A 57 2.03 4.87 -10.59
C SER A 57 2.75 4.92 -9.24
N GLU A 58 2.48 5.93 -8.43
CA GLU A 58 3.07 6.04 -7.10
C GLU A 58 2.70 4.85 -6.22
N ALA A 59 1.41 4.52 -6.15
CA ALA A 59 0.94 3.39 -5.36
C ALA A 59 1.51 2.08 -5.90
N ARG A 60 1.53 1.92 -7.22
CA ARG A 60 2.06 0.72 -7.85
C ARG A 60 3.54 0.51 -7.51
N ASN A 61 4.32 1.58 -7.54
CA ASN A 61 5.74 1.51 -7.18
C ASN A 61 5.94 1.09 -5.73
N LEU A 62 5.10 1.58 -4.83
CA LEU A 62 5.17 1.21 -3.42
C LEU A 62 4.82 -0.26 -3.21
N ILE A 63 3.83 -0.76 -3.92
CA ILE A 63 3.46 -2.18 -3.87
C ILE A 63 4.60 -3.05 -4.38
N ASP A 64 5.21 -2.65 -5.51
CA ASP A 64 6.35 -3.39 -6.07
C ASP A 64 7.52 -3.45 -5.09
N ALA A 65 7.83 -2.33 -4.45
CA ALA A 65 8.91 -2.28 -3.47
C ALA A 65 8.63 -3.21 -2.29
N TRP A 66 7.39 -3.22 -1.81
CA TRP A 66 6.99 -4.09 -0.73
C TRP A 66 7.13 -5.56 -1.13
N ARG A 67 6.65 -5.93 -2.32
CA ARG A 67 6.71 -7.31 -2.79
C ARG A 67 8.15 -7.80 -2.94
N LYS A 68 9.03 -6.95 -3.45
CA LYS A 68 10.44 -7.30 -3.59
C LYS A 68 11.08 -7.56 -2.23
N THR A 69 10.74 -6.77 -1.24
CA THR A 69 11.23 -6.97 0.12
C THR A 69 10.75 -8.30 0.69
N ALA A 70 9.47 -8.61 0.49
CA ALA A 70 8.90 -9.87 0.97
C ALA A 70 9.56 -11.06 0.30
N GLU A 71 9.82 -10.98 -1.01
CA GLU A 71 10.50 -12.05 -1.73
C GLU A 71 11.94 -12.22 -1.23
N GLY A 72 12.64 -11.12 -0.99
CA GLY A 72 13.99 -11.17 -0.46
C GLY A 72 14.06 -11.82 0.92
N ASN A 73 13.05 -11.59 1.74
CA ASN A 73 12.99 -12.17 3.08
C ASN A 73 12.61 -13.65 3.06
N ALA A 74 11.98 -14.10 1.99
CA ALA A 74 11.58 -15.49 1.86
C ALA A 74 12.72 -16.41 1.47
N ALA A 75 13.83 -15.85 1.04
CA ALA A 75 14.98 -16.63 0.57
C ALA A 75 15.82 -17.20 1.72
#